data_1ff488baa8286e66411db17f2edd503f
#
_entry.id   1ff488baa8286e66411db17f2edd503f
#
_cell.length_a   1.000
_cell.length_b   1.000
_cell.length_c   1.000
_cell.angle_alpha   90.00
_cell.angle_beta   90.00
_cell.angle_gamma   90.00
#
_symmetry.space_group_name_H-M   'P 1'
#
loop_
_entity.id
_entity.type
_entity.pdbx_description
1 polymer ?
#
loop_
_entity_poly.entity_id
_entity_poly.type
_entity_poly.pdbx_seq_one_letter_code
_entity_poly.pdbx_strand_id
1 'polypeptide(L)'
;MPGLKAAEIDGRLEAAGIEMVYVVCVNDGAVMTAWKKDQGLAASDLIEFVADTDSDLTDALGLQLTGDGKPYGKSTGPNNALGYNSRRCKRTCMYVDHGVVKVMQVAEALDDPAGDDRPELACI
;
A
#
# COMPACT_ATOMS: atom_id res chain seq x y z
N MET A 1 6.25 -3.23 8.11
CA MET A 1 5.25 -2.95 9.16
C MET A 1 5.79 -2.70 10.57
N PRO A 2 7.06 -2.97 10.90
CA PRO A 2 7.55 -2.73 12.26
C PRO A 2 7.37 -1.29 12.76
N GLY A 3 7.62 -0.31 11.89
CA GLY A 3 7.44 1.11 12.25
C GLY A 3 5.99 1.49 12.55
N LEU A 4 5.05 0.98 11.78
CA LEU A 4 3.62 1.24 12.00
C LEU A 4 3.12 0.62 13.30
N LYS A 5 3.53 -0.63 13.57
CA LYS A 5 3.23 -1.32 14.82
C LYS A 5 3.81 -0.58 16.03
N ALA A 6 5.07 -0.14 15.94
CA ALA A 6 5.70 0.65 16.99
C ALA A 6 4.96 1.97 17.22
N ALA A 7 4.56 2.66 16.16
CA ALA A 7 3.82 3.93 16.26
C ALA A 7 2.45 3.75 16.94
N GLU A 8 1.77 2.62 16.72
CA GLU A 8 0.54 2.28 17.43
C GLU A 8 0.81 2.05 18.92
N ILE A 9 1.79 1.21 19.25
CA ILE A 9 2.15 0.87 20.64
C ILE A 9 2.58 2.11 21.42
N ASP A 10 3.37 2.99 20.81
CA ASP A 10 3.85 4.23 21.43
C ASP A 10 2.78 5.32 21.54
N GLY A 11 1.59 5.11 20.99
CA GLY A 11 0.51 6.09 20.96
C GLY A 11 0.73 7.25 19.99
N ARG A 12 1.72 7.18 19.12
CA ARG A 12 2.04 8.27 18.15
C ARG A 12 0.94 8.47 17.11
N LEU A 13 0.30 7.39 16.67
CA LEU A 13 -0.80 7.47 15.71
C LEU A 13 -2.01 8.18 16.33
N GLU A 14 -2.39 7.79 17.54
CA GLU A 14 -3.49 8.41 18.27
C GLU A 14 -3.19 9.87 18.59
N ALA A 15 -1.98 10.17 19.05
CA ALA A 15 -1.54 11.54 19.35
C ALA A 15 -1.55 12.45 18.11
N ALA A 16 -1.31 11.88 16.92
CA ALA A 16 -1.39 12.60 15.64
C ALA A 16 -2.83 12.77 15.13
N GLY A 17 -3.83 12.25 15.84
CA GLY A 17 -5.23 12.33 15.43
C GLY A 17 -5.61 11.33 14.33
N ILE A 18 -4.82 10.28 14.14
CA ILE A 18 -5.11 9.22 13.17
C ILE A 18 -6.22 8.33 13.72
N GLU A 19 -7.33 8.26 13.04
CA GLU A 19 -8.50 7.47 13.43
C GLU A 19 -8.42 6.02 12.95
N MET A 20 -7.79 5.80 11.79
CA MET A 20 -7.64 4.48 11.18
C MET A 20 -6.45 4.46 10.22
N VAL A 21 -5.75 3.36 10.19
CA VAL A 21 -4.72 3.08 9.17
C VAL A 21 -5.19 1.90 8.34
N TYR A 22 -5.25 2.09 7.03
CA TYR A 22 -5.56 1.03 6.09
C TYR A 22 -4.30 0.61 5.34
N VAL A 23 -3.95 -0.66 5.45
CA VAL A 23 -2.93 -1.29 4.62
C VAL A 23 -3.64 -1.95 3.45
N VAL A 24 -3.51 -1.38 2.27
CA VAL A 24 -4.23 -1.79 1.06
C VAL A 24 -3.28 -2.51 0.11
N CYS A 25 -3.72 -3.61 -0.45
CA CYS A 25 -2.95 -4.36 -1.43
C CYS A 25 -3.89 -4.96 -2.48
N VAL A 26 -3.41 -5.05 -3.72
CA VAL A 26 -4.09 -5.83 -4.76
C VAL A 26 -3.86 -7.31 -4.48
N ASN A 27 -4.77 -7.88 -3.71
CA ASN A 27 -4.72 -9.27 -3.27
C ASN A 27 -6.11 -9.72 -2.81
N ASP A 28 -6.27 -10.97 -2.37
CA ASP A 28 -7.53 -11.40 -1.80
C ASP A 28 -7.61 -11.17 -0.28
N GLY A 29 -8.85 -11.21 0.25
CA GLY A 29 -9.09 -10.92 1.66
C GLY A 29 -8.46 -11.93 2.61
N ALA A 30 -8.38 -13.20 2.22
CA ALA A 30 -7.76 -14.24 3.04
C ALA A 30 -6.26 -14.01 3.21
N VAL A 31 -5.58 -13.60 2.14
CA VAL A 31 -4.16 -13.25 2.18
C VAL A 31 -3.93 -12.03 3.07
N MET A 32 -4.77 -10.99 2.96
CA MET A 32 -4.65 -9.81 3.79
C MET A 32 -4.85 -10.12 5.28
N THR A 33 -5.81 -10.97 5.61
CA THR A 33 -6.03 -11.43 6.98
C THR A 33 -4.83 -12.20 7.52
N ALA A 34 -4.29 -13.12 6.74
CA ALA A 34 -3.11 -13.91 7.13
C ALA A 34 -1.89 -13.01 7.32
N TRP A 35 -1.71 -12.02 6.45
CA TRP A 35 -0.61 -11.07 6.56
C TRP A 35 -0.71 -10.19 7.81
N LYS A 36 -1.90 -9.68 8.11
CA LYS A 36 -2.14 -8.93 9.36
C LYS A 36 -1.74 -9.74 10.58
N LYS A 37 -2.14 -11.02 10.61
CA LYS A 37 -1.80 -11.94 11.70
C LYS A 37 -0.28 -12.19 11.77
N ASP A 38 0.37 -12.43 10.63
CA ASP A 38 1.82 -12.64 10.55
C ASP A 38 2.61 -11.44 11.08
N GLN A 39 2.12 -10.23 10.83
CA GLN A 39 2.74 -9.00 11.35
C GLN A 39 2.47 -8.75 12.85
N GLY A 40 1.73 -9.63 13.50
CA GLY A 40 1.39 -9.49 14.92
C GLY A 40 0.39 -8.37 15.20
N LEU A 41 -0.48 -8.07 14.24
CA LEU A 41 -1.46 -6.99 14.31
C LEU A 41 -2.91 -7.50 14.37
N ALA A 42 -3.11 -8.79 14.61
CA ALA A 42 -4.44 -9.39 14.61
C ALA A 42 -5.41 -8.73 15.61
N ALA A 43 -4.90 -8.24 16.73
CA ALA A 43 -5.68 -7.57 17.78
C ALA A 43 -5.75 -6.05 17.61
N SER A 44 -5.14 -5.48 16.59
CA SER A 44 -5.18 -4.04 16.36
C SER A 44 -6.55 -3.60 15.86
N ASP A 45 -7.15 -2.63 16.53
CA ASP A 45 -8.40 -1.97 16.12
C ASP A 45 -8.13 -0.72 15.26
N LEU A 46 -6.89 -0.24 15.26
CA LEU A 46 -6.50 0.97 14.53
C LEU A 46 -5.93 0.66 13.14
N ILE A 47 -5.27 -0.48 13.00
CA ILE A 47 -4.61 -0.87 11.74
C ILE A 47 -5.40 -2.00 11.09
N GLU A 48 -6.00 -1.74 9.94
CA GLU A 48 -6.75 -2.70 9.15
C GLU A 48 -6.05 -3.04 7.84
N PHE A 49 -6.06 -4.32 7.49
CA PHE A 49 -5.55 -4.81 6.21
C PHE A 49 -6.74 -5.10 5.29
N VAL A 50 -6.79 -4.43 4.16
CA VAL A 50 -7.90 -4.50 3.23
C VAL A 50 -7.44 -4.93 1.83
N ALA A 51 -8.28 -5.67 1.17
CA ALA A 51 -8.00 -6.21 -0.16
C ALA A 51 -8.63 -5.33 -1.24
N ASP A 52 -7.80 -4.88 -2.17
CA ASP A 52 -8.24 -4.29 -3.45
C ASP A 52 -8.18 -5.38 -4.52
N THR A 53 -9.07 -6.36 -4.42
CA THR A 53 -9.01 -7.63 -5.17
C THR A 53 -9.02 -7.41 -6.68
N ASP A 54 -9.85 -6.50 -7.17
CA ASP A 54 -10.00 -6.18 -8.59
C ASP A 54 -9.19 -4.96 -9.02
N SER A 55 -8.35 -4.43 -8.14
CA SER A 55 -7.56 -3.21 -8.32
C SER A 55 -8.36 -1.94 -8.64
N ASP A 56 -9.60 -1.87 -8.21
CA ASP A 56 -10.47 -0.72 -8.45
C ASP A 56 -9.94 0.56 -7.80
N LEU A 57 -9.50 0.47 -6.56
CA LEU A 57 -8.91 1.61 -5.85
C LEU A 57 -7.56 1.99 -6.45
N THR A 58 -6.73 1.01 -6.75
CA THR A 58 -5.42 1.21 -7.38
C THR A 58 -5.56 1.93 -8.72
N ASP A 59 -6.53 1.53 -9.53
CA ASP A 59 -6.83 2.16 -10.83
C ASP A 59 -7.34 3.59 -10.65
N ALA A 60 -8.27 3.79 -9.74
CA ALA A 60 -8.83 5.11 -9.47
C ALA A 60 -7.78 6.12 -9.00
N LEU A 61 -6.75 5.66 -8.29
CA LEU A 61 -5.65 6.50 -7.80
C LEU A 61 -4.50 6.62 -8.80
N GLY A 62 -4.53 5.91 -9.92
CA GLY A 62 -3.44 5.92 -10.91
C GLY A 62 -2.15 5.29 -10.39
N LEU A 63 -2.24 4.33 -9.48
CA LEU A 63 -1.09 3.74 -8.78
C LEU A 63 -0.69 2.36 -9.33
N GLN A 64 -0.99 2.06 -10.57
CA GLN A 64 -0.66 0.79 -11.20
C GLN A 64 0.86 0.60 -11.29
N LEU A 65 1.32 -0.57 -10.88
CA LEU A 65 2.72 -0.97 -11.01
C LEU A 65 2.91 -1.64 -12.38
N THR A 66 3.25 -0.86 -13.38
CA THR A 66 3.35 -1.34 -14.78
C THR A 66 4.77 -1.48 -15.28
N GLY A 67 5.76 -1.04 -14.53
CA GLY A 67 7.18 -1.10 -14.92
C GLY A 67 7.57 -0.16 -16.08
N ASP A 68 6.62 0.24 -16.91
CA ASP A 68 6.82 1.16 -18.02
C ASP A 68 6.00 2.46 -17.90
N GLY A 69 5.34 2.64 -16.75
CA GLY A 69 4.51 3.81 -16.47
C GLY A 69 3.21 3.87 -17.23
N LYS A 70 2.84 2.81 -17.94
CA LYS A 70 1.60 2.74 -18.73
C LYS A 70 0.48 2.07 -17.94
N PRO A 71 -0.79 2.38 -18.23
CA PRO A 71 -1.90 1.64 -17.67
C PRO A 71 -1.83 0.16 -18.04
N TYR A 72 -2.53 -0.66 -17.28
CA TYR A 72 -2.51 -2.11 -17.44
C TYR A 72 -2.55 -2.63 -18.87
N GLY A 73 -1.63 -3.46 -19.18
CA GLY A 73 -1.56 -4.21 -20.43
C GLY A 73 -0.66 -5.40 -20.23
N LYS A 74 0.59 -5.15 -19.98
CA LYS A 74 1.55 -6.17 -19.55
C LYS A 74 2.29 -5.63 -18.35
N SER A 75 2.17 -6.28 -17.23
CA SER A 75 2.97 -5.94 -16.10
C SER A 75 4.39 -6.44 -16.32
N THR A 76 5.32 -5.56 -16.06
CA THR A 76 6.74 -5.85 -16.00
C THR A 76 7.23 -5.88 -14.55
N GLY A 77 6.30 -5.94 -13.59
CA GLY A 77 6.63 -6.03 -12.18
C GLY A 77 7.50 -7.24 -11.84
N PRO A 78 8.19 -7.23 -10.69
CA PRO A 78 9.20 -8.22 -10.34
C PRO A 78 8.68 -9.66 -10.30
N ASN A 79 7.38 -9.86 -10.21
CA ASN A 79 6.78 -11.20 -10.18
C ASN A 79 6.13 -11.61 -11.51
N ASN A 80 6.38 -10.88 -12.56
CA ASN A 80 5.84 -11.22 -13.88
C ASN A 80 6.33 -12.60 -14.35
N ALA A 81 7.56 -12.94 -14.03
CA ALA A 81 8.13 -14.25 -14.33
C ALA A 81 7.43 -15.41 -13.60
N LEU A 82 6.69 -15.14 -12.53
CA LEU A 82 5.90 -16.11 -11.78
C LEU A 82 4.47 -16.29 -12.32
N GLY A 83 4.13 -15.61 -13.41
CA GLY A 83 2.83 -15.71 -14.05
C GLY A 83 1.69 -15.03 -13.28
N TYR A 84 2.01 -14.23 -12.28
CA TYR A 84 1.00 -13.42 -11.61
C TYR A 84 0.51 -12.34 -12.55
N ASN A 85 -0.78 -12.32 -12.76
CA ASN A 85 -1.44 -11.24 -13.46
C ASN A 85 -1.34 -9.98 -12.59
N SER A 86 -0.45 -9.10 -12.96
CA SER A 86 0.13 -8.16 -12.04
C SER A 86 -0.52 -6.78 -12.13
N ARG A 87 -1.76 -6.72 -11.80
CA ARG A 87 -2.43 -5.48 -11.45
C ARG A 87 -2.01 -5.04 -10.05
N ARG A 88 -0.71 -4.88 -9.86
CA ARG A 88 -0.16 -4.49 -8.55
C ARG A 88 -0.18 -2.99 -8.37
N CYS A 89 -0.23 -2.59 -7.12
CA CYS A 89 -0.15 -1.20 -6.70
C CYS A 89 1.31 -0.80 -6.45
N LYS A 90 1.68 0.42 -6.83
CA LYS A 90 2.92 1.04 -6.39
C LYS A 90 2.93 1.18 -4.87
N ARG A 91 4.10 1.13 -4.26
CA ARG A 91 4.25 1.43 -2.84
C ARG A 91 3.97 2.91 -2.60
N THR A 92 2.99 3.20 -1.78
CA THR A 92 2.47 4.54 -1.56
C THR A 92 2.07 4.73 -0.11
N CYS A 93 2.24 5.94 0.39
CA CYS A 93 1.69 6.37 1.67
C CYS A 93 0.82 7.61 1.42
N MET A 94 -0.37 7.62 2.01
CA MET A 94 -1.31 8.74 1.90
C MET A 94 -1.85 9.13 3.27
N TYR A 95 -2.02 10.44 3.45
CA TYR A 95 -2.85 10.97 4.53
C TYR A 95 -4.14 11.51 3.92
N VAL A 96 -5.26 11.00 4.41
CA VAL A 96 -6.61 11.35 3.94
C VAL A 96 -7.39 11.97 5.09
N ASP A 97 -7.96 13.14 4.84
CA ASP A 97 -8.79 13.86 5.81
C ASP A 97 -10.15 14.17 5.19
N HIS A 98 -11.22 13.65 5.80
CA HIS A 98 -12.61 13.81 5.32
C HIS A 98 -12.77 13.48 3.82
N GLY A 99 -12.17 12.40 3.37
CA GLY A 99 -12.23 11.95 1.99
C GLY A 99 -11.32 12.70 1.01
N VAL A 100 -10.49 13.62 1.50
CA VAL A 100 -9.55 14.39 0.67
C VAL A 100 -8.13 13.93 0.96
N VAL A 101 -7.40 13.56 -0.08
CA VAL A 101 -5.97 13.23 0.01
C VAL A 101 -5.18 14.52 0.25
N LYS A 102 -4.61 14.64 1.45
CA LYS A 102 -3.81 15.83 1.84
C LYS A 102 -2.33 15.65 1.53
N VAL A 103 -1.83 14.42 1.67
CA VAL A 103 -0.45 14.06 1.38
C VAL A 103 -0.45 12.73 0.65
N MET A 104 0.35 12.63 -0.40
CA MET A 104 0.56 11.40 -1.14
C MET A 104 2.03 11.30 -1.52
N GLN A 105 2.67 10.22 -1.13
CA GLN A 105 4.06 9.94 -1.44
C GLN A 105 4.15 8.56 -2.09
N VAL A 106 4.75 8.52 -3.27
CA VAL A 106 4.94 7.29 -4.06
C VAL A 106 6.42 6.97 -4.10
N ALA A 107 6.76 5.70 -3.85
CA ALA A 107 8.13 5.23 -3.81
C ALA A 107 8.70 5.05 -5.22
N GLU A 108 8.74 6.13 -6.00
CA GLU A 108 9.29 6.12 -7.36
C GLU A 108 10.30 7.23 -7.59
N ALA A 109 11.33 6.96 -8.41
CA ALA A 109 12.22 7.96 -8.96
C ALA A 109 11.71 8.42 -10.34
N LEU A 110 12.26 9.53 -10.86
CA LEU A 110 11.85 10.08 -12.17
C LEU A 110 12.04 9.10 -13.33
N ASP A 111 13.00 8.21 -13.21
CA ASP A 111 13.38 7.21 -14.22
C ASP A 111 12.89 5.79 -13.87
N ASP A 112 12.15 5.64 -12.79
CA ASP A 112 11.58 4.36 -12.34
C ASP A 112 10.07 4.45 -12.13
N PRO A 113 9.26 4.32 -13.20
CA PRO A 113 7.81 4.33 -13.08
C PRO A 113 7.25 3.06 -12.42
N ALA A 114 8.09 2.05 -12.14
CA ALA A 114 7.66 0.87 -11.39
C ALA A 114 7.35 1.19 -9.92
N GLY A 115 7.93 2.28 -9.38
CA GLY A 115 7.53 2.79 -8.06
C GLY A 115 8.16 2.03 -6.90
N ASP A 116 9.40 1.58 -7.04
CA ASP A 116 10.07 0.80 -6.00
C ASP A 116 11.49 1.30 -5.67
N ASP A 117 12.03 2.23 -6.42
CA ASP A 117 13.39 2.75 -6.24
C ASP A 117 13.53 3.72 -5.05
N ARG A 118 12.42 4.27 -4.58
CA ARG A 118 12.42 5.23 -3.47
C ARG A 118 11.52 4.77 -2.33
N PRO A 119 11.77 3.57 -1.75
CA PRO A 119 10.92 3.02 -0.71
C PRO A 119 10.84 3.91 0.54
N GLU A 120 11.85 4.72 0.79
CA GLU A 120 11.89 5.65 1.91
C GLU A 120 10.80 6.73 1.85
N LEU A 121 10.30 7.05 0.68
CA LEU A 121 9.23 8.03 0.52
C LEU A 121 7.87 7.51 1.01
N ALA A 122 7.70 6.21 1.04
CA ALA A 122 6.46 5.57 1.47
C ALA A 122 6.65 4.68 2.71
N CYS A 123 7.74 4.86 3.44
CA CYS A 123 7.99 4.21 4.72
C CYS A 123 7.50 5.07 5.88
N ILE A 124 6.95 4.41 6.89
CA ILE A 124 6.53 5.00 8.15
C ILE A 124 7.48 4.56 9.25
#